data_73cd2ab403fc48a71337ad8eb6d064bd
#
_entry.id   73cd2ab403fc48a71337ad8eb6d064bd
#
_cell.length_a   1.000
_cell.length_b   1.000
_cell.length_c   1.000
_cell.angle_alpha   90.00
_cell.angle_beta   90.00
_cell.angle_gamma   90.00
#
_symmetry.space_group_name_H-M   'P 1'
#
loop_
_entity.id
_entity.type
_entity.pdbx_description
1 polymer ?
#
loop_
_entity_poly.entity_id
_entity_poly.type
_entity_poly.pdbx_seq_one_letter_code
_entity_poly.pdbx_strand_id
1 'polypeptide(L)'
;KANFIEYFNKLTEKRFESKGNYGNWKSTEKHLTKYTSGKVRFREINEQFCEDFKNYLIENALKNNGEHLSTSTIASYFNKFRASLKQAVKERIISFNPSTDIKLPKIIEKDRQYLTLEELQRLDKAECRYPILKRAFLFSCLTGLRFGDVESLTWKQIKIFDNEIKIHHHQEKTKSLEYLDINHQAIEHLGERQNDDDLVFIGLRYSDYVNVALLQWVLRAGITKHITFHCGRHTYATLLLTYDVDLFTVSKLLGHKNIKTTQIYGKIIDKKKREAVNKLPQIKI
;
A
#
# COMPACT_ATOMS: atom_id res chain seq x y z
N LYS A 1 -6.72 37.94 9.56
CA LYS A 1 -7.05 38.35 8.16
C LYS A 1 -6.56 37.33 7.11
N ALA A 2 -5.75 36.32 7.46
CA ALA A 2 -5.18 35.38 6.52
C ALA A 2 -6.23 34.35 6.03
N ASN A 3 -6.23 34.09 4.72
CA ASN A 3 -7.04 33.05 4.10
C ASN A 3 -6.43 31.68 4.42
N PHE A 4 -7.21 30.77 4.97
CA PHE A 4 -6.75 29.43 5.33
C PHE A 4 -6.42 28.58 4.08
N ILE A 5 -7.13 28.78 2.96
CA ILE A 5 -6.87 28.02 1.72
C ILE A 5 -5.47 28.35 1.19
N GLU A 6 -5.07 29.63 1.20
CA GLU A 6 -3.72 30.05 0.81
C GLU A 6 -2.65 29.47 1.74
N TYR A 7 -2.93 29.44 3.05
CA TYR A 7 -2.06 28.81 4.02
C TYR A 7 -1.92 27.29 3.76
N PHE A 8 -3.04 26.60 3.54
CA PHE A 8 -3.06 25.18 3.25
C PHE A 8 -2.26 24.87 1.98
N ASN A 9 -2.41 25.66 0.93
CA ASN A 9 -1.66 25.54 -0.32
C ASN A 9 -0.15 25.67 -0.07
N LYS A 10 0.29 26.74 0.60
CA LYS A 10 1.71 26.94 0.96
C LYS A 10 2.28 25.79 1.78
N LEU A 11 1.46 25.23 2.69
CA LEU A 11 1.87 24.08 3.49
C LEU A 11 1.97 22.80 2.65
N THR A 12 1.08 22.62 1.67
CA THR A 12 1.09 21.50 0.72
C THR A 12 2.40 21.47 -0.06
N GLU A 13 2.82 22.62 -0.59
CA GLU A 13 4.09 22.71 -1.34
C GLU A 13 5.32 22.43 -0.45
N LYS A 14 5.33 22.94 0.78
CA LYS A 14 6.40 22.69 1.75
C LYS A 14 6.51 21.23 2.21
N ARG A 15 5.44 20.45 2.11
CA ARG A 15 5.35 19.06 2.60
C ARG A 15 5.47 18.01 1.50
N PHE A 16 6.16 18.35 0.41
CA PHE A 16 6.44 17.37 -0.63
C PHE A 16 7.50 16.36 -0.15
N GLU A 17 7.06 15.19 0.28
CA GLU A 17 7.94 14.06 0.67
C GLU A 17 7.88 12.93 -0.37
N SER A 18 6.71 12.71 -0.97
CA SER A 18 6.49 11.72 -2.01
C SER A 18 5.29 12.11 -2.88
N LYS A 19 5.27 11.65 -4.13
CA LYS A 19 4.17 11.92 -5.08
C LYS A 19 2.80 11.52 -4.51
N GLY A 20 2.69 10.36 -3.86
CA GLY A 20 1.44 9.89 -3.27
C GLY A 20 0.96 10.73 -2.09
N ASN A 21 1.86 11.14 -1.19
CA ASN A 21 1.53 12.03 -0.08
C ASN A 21 1.10 13.40 -0.58
N TYR A 22 1.86 13.96 -1.54
CA TYR A 22 1.54 15.24 -2.17
C TYR A 22 0.18 15.20 -2.89
N GLY A 23 -0.12 14.13 -3.64
CA GLY A 23 -1.42 13.94 -4.28
C GLY A 23 -2.59 13.98 -3.30
N ASN A 24 -2.43 13.38 -2.10
CA ASN A 24 -3.46 13.45 -1.05
C ASN A 24 -3.64 14.88 -0.50
N TRP A 25 -2.56 15.65 -0.33
CA TRP A 25 -2.63 17.05 0.07
C TRP A 25 -3.35 17.88 -1.00
N LYS A 26 -2.99 17.73 -2.27
CA LYS A 26 -3.64 18.44 -3.40
C LYS A 26 -5.12 18.07 -3.55
N SER A 27 -5.48 16.80 -3.37
CA SER A 27 -6.87 16.38 -3.40
C SER A 27 -7.65 16.97 -2.23
N THR A 28 -7.07 17.06 -1.04
CA THR A 28 -7.68 17.70 0.12
C THR A 28 -7.88 19.19 -0.13
N GLU A 29 -6.89 19.89 -0.70
CA GLU A 29 -6.97 21.29 -1.10
C GLU A 29 -8.11 21.53 -2.08
N LYS A 30 -8.24 20.68 -3.12
CA LYS A 30 -9.35 20.76 -4.09
C LYS A 30 -10.71 20.68 -3.41
N HIS A 31 -10.90 19.74 -2.48
CA HIS A 31 -12.15 19.60 -1.74
C HIS A 31 -12.40 20.75 -0.77
N LEU A 32 -11.37 21.24 -0.06
CA LEU A 32 -11.49 22.43 0.79
C LEU A 32 -11.87 23.67 -0.02
N THR A 33 -11.20 23.89 -1.16
CA THR A 33 -11.51 25.01 -2.06
C THR A 33 -12.95 24.95 -2.57
N LYS A 34 -13.42 23.76 -2.97
CA LYS A 34 -14.80 23.56 -3.41
C LYS A 34 -15.79 23.82 -2.29
N TYR A 35 -15.54 23.32 -1.09
CA TYR A 35 -16.42 23.48 0.08
C TYR A 35 -16.54 24.94 0.54
N THR A 36 -15.44 25.70 0.48
CA THR A 36 -15.38 27.08 0.97
C THR A 36 -15.49 28.14 -0.12
N SER A 37 -15.71 27.75 -1.38
CA SER A 37 -15.61 28.64 -2.56
C SER A 37 -14.29 29.42 -2.61
N GLY A 38 -13.20 28.78 -2.12
CA GLY A 38 -11.84 29.30 -2.13
C GLY A 38 -11.52 30.33 -1.04
N LYS A 39 -12.45 30.63 -0.15
CA LYS A 39 -12.27 31.70 0.86
C LYS A 39 -12.81 31.24 2.22
N VAL A 40 -11.92 31.12 3.19
CA VAL A 40 -12.26 30.94 4.60
C VAL A 40 -11.15 31.52 5.47
N ARG A 41 -11.50 32.24 6.52
CA ARG A 41 -10.53 32.79 7.48
C ARG A 41 -10.33 31.82 8.63
N PHE A 42 -9.16 31.83 9.26
CA PHE A 42 -8.88 30.96 10.42
C PHE A 42 -9.93 31.08 11.54
N ARG A 43 -10.45 32.28 11.80
CA ARG A 43 -11.49 32.53 12.83
C ARG A 43 -12.84 31.86 12.53
N GLU A 44 -13.09 31.52 11.28
CA GLU A 44 -14.32 30.88 10.83
C GLU A 44 -14.20 29.32 10.94
N ILE A 45 -13.00 28.81 11.16
CA ILE A 45 -12.75 27.38 11.34
C ILE A 45 -12.89 27.05 12.82
N ASN A 46 -14.13 26.85 13.24
CA ASN A 46 -14.49 26.34 14.57
C ASN A 46 -14.80 24.82 14.50
N GLU A 47 -15.23 24.23 15.60
CA GLU A 47 -15.59 22.81 15.68
C GLU A 47 -16.74 22.46 14.71
N GLN A 48 -17.78 23.33 14.63
CA GLN A 48 -18.89 23.12 13.69
C GLN A 48 -18.41 23.11 12.24
N PHE A 49 -17.54 24.03 11.85
CA PHE A 49 -16.93 24.02 10.51
C PHE A 49 -16.21 22.70 10.22
N CYS A 50 -15.47 22.17 11.20
CA CYS A 50 -14.76 20.91 11.05
C CYS A 50 -15.71 19.73 10.88
N GLU A 51 -16.82 19.71 11.62
CA GLU A 51 -17.88 18.72 11.51
C GLU A 51 -18.56 18.78 10.14
N ASP A 52 -18.92 19.99 9.70
CA ASP A 52 -19.57 20.23 8.40
C ASP A 52 -18.65 19.86 7.22
N PHE A 53 -17.36 20.17 7.31
CA PHE A 53 -16.40 19.74 6.30
C PHE A 53 -16.24 18.20 6.25
N LYS A 54 -16.27 17.53 7.40
CA LYS A 54 -16.30 16.05 7.44
C LYS A 54 -17.54 15.51 6.73
N ASN A 55 -18.73 16.08 7.04
CA ASN A 55 -19.99 15.67 6.44
C ASN A 55 -19.99 15.93 4.93
N TYR A 56 -19.46 17.08 4.48
CA TYR A 56 -19.24 17.34 3.06
C TYR A 56 -18.37 16.24 2.39
N LEU A 57 -17.30 15.80 3.05
CA LEU A 57 -16.44 14.71 2.49
C LEU A 57 -17.18 13.38 2.41
N ILE A 58 -18.15 13.13 3.30
CA ILE A 58 -18.94 11.89 3.32
C ILE A 58 -20.03 11.92 2.24
N GLU A 59 -20.76 13.02 2.14
CA GLU A 59 -22.02 13.09 1.39
C GLU A 59 -21.87 13.69 0.00
N ASN A 60 -20.99 14.69 -0.16
CA ASN A 60 -20.93 15.52 -1.36
C ASN A 60 -19.63 15.40 -2.15
N ALA A 61 -18.56 14.93 -1.53
CA ALA A 61 -17.27 14.81 -2.20
C ALA A 61 -17.22 13.58 -3.10
N LEU A 62 -16.87 13.79 -4.36
CA LEU A 62 -16.79 12.73 -5.36
C LEU A 62 -15.36 12.56 -5.86
N LYS A 63 -15.04 11.34 -6.26
CA LYS A 63 -13.85 11.01 -7.05
C LYS A 63 -13.97 11.59 -8.46
N ASN A 64 -12.87 11.54 -9.22
CA ASN A 64 -12.88 11.99 -10.64
C ASN A 64 -13.83 11.16 -11.52
N ASN A 65 -14.16 9.93 -11.15
CA ASN A 65 -15.10 9.05 -11.85
C ASN A 65 -16.56 9.21 -11.41
N GLY A 66 -16.87 10.21 -10.56
CA GLY A 66 -18.22 10.48 -10.08
C GLY A 66 -18.68 9.66 -8.87
N GLU A 67 -17.88 8.69 -8.38
CA GLU A 67 -18.22 7.92 -7.19
C GLU A 67 -17.93 8.67 -5.89
N HIS A 68 -18.65 8.35 -4.82
CA HIS A 68 -18.35 8.82 -3.48
C HIS A 68 -16.98 8.36 -2.98
N LEU A 69 -16.38 9.15 -2.09
CA LEU A 69 -15.13 8.82 -1.45
C LEU A 69 -15.27 7.57 -0.56
N SER A 70 -14.27 6.72 -0.52
CA SER A 70 -14.21 5.63 0.47
C SER A 70 -13.93 6.19 1.87
N THR A 71 -14.34 5.47 2.93
CA THR A 71 -14.08 5.87 4.33
C THR A 71 -12.60 6.08 4.61
N SER A 72 -11.71 5.28 4.01
CA SER A 72 -10.26 5.46 4.11
C SER A 72 -9.76 6.74 3.41
N THR A 73 -10.35 7.10 2.27
CA THR A 73 -10.02 8.34 1.56
C THR A 73 -10.50 9.56 2.34
N ILE A 74 -11.73 9.51 2.87
CA ILE A 74 -12.29 10.56 3.75
C ILE A 74 -11.36 10.78 4.95
N ALA A 75 -10.98 9.70 5.64
CA ALA A 75 -10.05 9.78 6.76
C ALA A 75 -8.69 10.35 6.36
N SER A 76 -8.16 9.97 5.19
CA SER A 76 -6.91 10.51 4.67
C SER A 76 -7.00 12.03 4.45
N TYR A 77 -8.02 12.50 3.77
CA TYR A 77 -8.21 13.93 3.46
C TYR A 77 -8.47 14.75 4.72
N PHE A 78 -9.35 14.29 5.59
CA PHE A 78 -9.62 14.98 6.85
C PHE A 78 -8.38 15.04 7.76
N ASN A 79 -7.55 14.00 7.77
CA ASN A 79 -6.30 14.01 8.52
C ASN A 79 -5.26 14.99 7.94
N LYS A 80 -5.26 15.29 6.63
CA LYS A 80 -4.45 16.37 6.05
C LYS A 80 -4.95 17.75 6.52
N PHE A 81 -6.26 17.95 6.53
CA PHE A 81 -6.88 19.15 7.09
C PHE A 81 -6.53 19.31 8.58
N ARG A 82 -6.72 18.26 9.40
CA ARG A 82 -6.33 18.24 10.83
C ARG A 82 -4.85 18.56 11.03
N ALA A 83 -3.98 18.00 10.20
CA ALA A 83 -2.53 18.23 10.27
C ALA A 83 -2.15 19.69 9.95
N SER A 84 -2.88 20.34 9.03
CA SER A 84 -2.67 21.76 8.72
C SER A 84 -3.06 22.65 9.88
N LEU A 85 -4.18 22.37 10.57
CA LEU A 85 -4.59 23.10 11.77
C LEU A 85 -3.62 22.87 12.94
N LYS A 86 -3.13 21.64 13.13
CA LYS A 86 -2.08 21.35 14.11
C LYS A 86 -0.81 22.17 13.83
N GLN A 87 -0.45 22.33 12.58
CA GLN A 87 0.69 23.16 12.20
C GLN A 87 0.43 24.65 12.48
N ALA A 88 -0.80 25.14 12.20
CA ALA A 88 -1.20 26.52 12.51
C ALA A 88 -1.14 26.83 14.02
N VAL A 89 -1.48 25.86 14.89
CA VAL A 89 -1.27 25.98 16.36
C VAL A 89 0.21 26.11 16.68
N LYS A 90 1.06 25.25 16.10
CA LYS A 90 2.52 25.29 16.30
C LYS A 90 3.10 26.63 15.86
N GLU A 91 2.59 27.22 14.80
CA GLU A 91 2.99 28.53 14.27
C GLU A 91 2.30 29.71 15.01
N ARG A 92 1.52 29.43 16.05
CA ARG A 92 0.79 30.43 16.85
C ARG A 92 -0.19 31.30 16.04
N ILE A 93 -0.70 30.79 14.92
CA ILE A 93 -1.72 31.45 14.10
C ILE A 93 -3.10 31.31 14.77
N ILE A 94 -3.35 30.14 15.38
CA ILE A 94 -4.52 29.85 16.20
C ILE A 94 -4.08 29.28 17.55
N SER A 95 -4.91 29.46 18.58
CA SER A 95 -4.58 29.03 19.96
C SER A 95 -4.82 27.55 20.22
N PHE A 96 -5.77 26.93 19.51
CA PHE A 96 -6.09 25.50 19.64
C PHE A 96 -6.55 24.94 18.31
N ASN A 97 -6.54 23.60 18.18
CA ASN A 97 -7.01 22.91 16.98
C ASN A 97 -8.46 22.49 17.13
N PRO A 98 -9.43 23.13 16.42
CA PRO A 98 -10.85 22.84 16.55
C PRO A 98 -11.27 21.47 15.99
N SER A 99 -10.38 20.77 15.26
CA SER A 99 -10.68 19.44 14.70
C SER A 99 -10.26 18.27 15.61
N THR A 100 -9.77 18.54 16.83
CA THR A 100 -9.18 17.51 17.72
C THR A 100 -10.18 16.40 18.02
N ASP A 101 -11.38 16.75 18.44
CA ASP A 101 -12.39 15.80 18.93
C ASP A 101 -13.33 15.26 17.86
N ILE A 102 -13.17 15.71 16.61
CA ILE A 102 -13.99 15.24 15.48
C ILE A 102 -13.71 13.75 15.22
N LYS A 103 -14.74 12.94 15.39
CA LYS A 103 -14.68 11.49 15.13
C LYS A 103 -14.91 11.20 13.65
N LEU A 104 -14.00 10.46 13.05
CA LEU A 104 -14.11 10.02 11.66
C LEU A 104 -14.88 8.70 11.57
N PRO A 105 -15.53 8.40 10.41
CA PRO A 105 -16.16 7.12 10.17
C PRO A 105 -15.17 5.97 10.35
N LYS A 106 -15.63 4.85 10.88
CA LYS A 106 -14.81 3.64 10.96
C LYS A 106 -14.38 3.22 9.56
N ILE A 107 -13.09 2.96 9.40
CA ILE A 107 -12.56 2.46 8.13
C ILE A 107 -13.06 1.03 7.95
N ILE A 108 -13.81 0.79 6.87
CA ILE A 108 -14.23 -0.54 6.48
C ILE A 108 -13.05 -1.20 5.75
N GLU A 109 -12.43 -2.16 6.40
CA GLU A 109 -11.34 -2.93 5.80
C GLU A 109 -11.93 -3.87 4.74
N LYS A 110 -11.46 -3.71 3.49
CA LYS A 110 -11.78 -4.65 2.41
C LYS A 110 -10.89 -5.88 2.51
N ASP A 111 -11.44 -7.04 2.20
CA ASP A 111 -10.65 -8.25 2.07
C ASP A 111 -9.53 -8.08 1.05
N ARG A 112 -8.32 -8.39 1.47
CA ARG A 112 -7.15 -8.31 0.60
C ARG A 112 -7.18 -9.48 -0.38
N GLN A 113 -7.18 -9.17 -1.67
CA GLN A 113 -7.11 -10.19 -2.70
C GLN A 113 -5.69 -10.76 -2.78
N TYR A 114 -5.61 -12.07 -2.95
CA TYR A 114 -4.37 -12.84 -3.15
C TYR A 114 -4.65 -14.04 -4.04
N LEU A 115 -3.60 -14.65 -4.57
CA LEU A 115 -3.67 -15.88 -5.36
C LEU A 115 -3.40 -17.08 -4.46
N THR A 116 -4.17 -18.17 -4.63
CA THR A 116 -3.81 -19.49 -4.10
C THR A 116 -2.64 -20.05 -4.88
N LEU A 117 -2.03 -21.13 -4.40
CA LEU A 117 -0.95 -21.80 -5.14
C LEU A 117 -1.42 -22.25 -6.53
N GLU A 118 -2.62 -22.85 -6.61
CA GLU A 118 -3.21 -23.34 -7.86
C GLU A 118 -3.52 -22.19 -8.82
N GLU A 119 -3.99 -21.05 -8.30
CA GLU A 119 -4.21 -19.84 -9.10
C GLU A 119 -2.89 -19.27 -9.62
N LEU A 120 -1.85 -19.23 -8.77
CA LEU A 120 -0.52 -18.76 -9.18
C LEU A 120 0.08 -19.64 -10.26
N GLN A 121 -0.05 -20.98 -10.14
CA GLN A 121 0.39 -21.93 -11.15
C GLN A 121 -0.36 -21.80 -12.48
N ARG A 122 -1.69 -21.55 -12.43
CA ARG A 122 -2.47 -21.28 -13.65
C ARG A 122 -2.06 -19.97 -14.30
N LEU A 123 -1.81 -18.95 -13.48
CA LEU A 123 -1.37 -17.64 -13.95
C LEU A 123 0.00 -17.75 -14.65
N ASP A 124 0.93 -18.49 -14.08
CA ASP A 124 2.24 -18.70 -14.68
C ASP A 124 2.15 -19.41 -16.05
N LYS A 125 1.28 -20.40 -16.19
CA LYS A 125 1.05 -21.10 -17.47
C LYS A 125 0.34 -20.25 -18.52
N ALA A 126 -0.44 -19.26 -18.08
CA ALA A 126 -1.20 -18.41 -19.00
C ALA A 126 -0.28 -17.45 -19.78
N GLU A 127 -0.68 -17.19 -21.04
CA GLU A 127 0.01 -16.23 -21.89
C GLU A 127 -0.13 -14.81 -21.35
N CYS A 128 1.00 -14.14 -21.13
CA CYS A 128 1.07 -12.73 -20.80
C CYS A 128 1.68 -11.94 -21.98
N ARG A 129 0.94 -10.93 -22.47
CA ARG A 129 1.43 -10.07 -23.58
C ARG A 129 2.66 -9.24 -23.21
N TYR A 130 2.94 -9.12 -21.91
CA TYR A 130 4.07 -8.35 -21.38
C TYR A 130 5.01 -9.27 -20.59
N PRO A 131 6.04 -9.83 -21.22
CA PRO A 131 6.97 -10.74 -20.54
C PRO A 131 7.60 -10.14 -19.28
N ILE A 132 7.95 -8.83 -19.34
CA ILE A 132 8.53 -8.13 -18.18
C ILE A 132 7.54 -8.01 -17.02
N LEU A 133 6.26 -7.77 -17.29
CA LEU A 133 5.23 -7.73 -16.26
C LEU A 133 5.03 -9.11 -15.63
N LYS A 134 4.99 -10.17 -16.44
CA LYS A 134 4.90 -11.56 -15.95
C LYS A 134 6.04 -11.87 -14.99
N ARG A 135 7.28 -11.67 -15.44
CA ARG A 135 8.48 -11.90 -14.62
C ARG A 135 8.44 -11.12 -13.31
N ALA A 136 8.16 -9.82 -13.38
CA ALA A 136 8.14 -8.93 -12.23
C ALA A 136 7.03 -9.28 -11.22
N PHE A 137 5.84 -9.64 -11.70
CA PHE A 137 4.72 -9.99 -10.84
C PHE A 137 4.94 -11.34 -10.13
N LEU A 138 5.38 -12.36 -10.86
CA LEU A 138 5.73 -13.67 -10.28
C LEU A 138 6.88 -13.52 -9.27
N PHE A 139 7.90 -12.72 -9.60
CA PHE A 139 8.97 -12.38 -8.68
C PHE A 139 8.43 -11.72 -7.39
N SER A 140 7.49 -10.78 -7.51
CA SER A 140 6.82 -10.18 -6.34
C SER A 140 6.01 -11.21 -5.54
N CYS A 141 5.37 -12.18 -6.19
CA CYS A 141 4.67 -13.29 -5.52
C CYS A 141 5.59 -14.24 -4.75
N LEU A 142 6.87 -14.31 -5.13
CA LEU A 142 7.88 -15.20 -4.53
C LEU A 142 8.83 -14.51 -3.55
N THR A 143 8.82 -13.17 -3.51
CA THR A 143 9.72 -12.37 -2.67
C THR A 143 9.01 -11.40 -1.73
N GLY A 144 7.73 -11.11 -2.01
CA GLY A 144 6.98 -10.11 -1.27
C GLY A 144 7.39 -8.66 -1.52
N LEU A 145 8.29 -8.37 -2.45
CA LEU A 145 8.72 -7.02 -2.79
C LEU A 145 7.55 -6.18 -3.36
N ARG A 146 7.52 -4.90 -3.02
CA ARG A 146 6.53 -3.95 -3.56
C ARG A 146 6.86 -3.59 -4.99
N PHE A 147 5.89 -3.07 -5.74
CA PHE A 147 6.10 -2.61 -7.12
C PHE A 147 7.33 -1.69 -7.25
N GLY A 148 7.41 -0.64 -6.43
CA GLY A 148 8.53 0.30 -6.49
C GLY A 148 9.88 -0.35 -6.19
N ASP A 149 9.93 -1.29 -5.25
CA ASP A 149 11.15 -2.05 -4.94
C ASP A 149 11.57 -2.95 -6.13
N VAL A 150 10.60 -3.56 -6.83
CA VAL A 150 10.86 -4.37 -8.04
C VAL A 150 11.24 -3.48 -9.24
N GLU A 151 10.53 -2.37 -9.44
CA GLU A 151 10.80 -1.41 -10.53
C GLU A 151 12.21 -0.82 -10.47
N SER A 152 12.70 -0.56 -9.26
CA SER A 152 14.01 0.07 -9.01
C SER A 152 15.13 -0.92 -8.73
N LEU A 153 14.87 -2.23 -8.75
CA LEU A 153 15.85 -3.25 -8.44
C LEU A 153 16.97 -3.28 -9.49
N THR A 154 18.23 -3.12 -9.04
CA THR A 154 19.43 -3.22 -9.88
C THR A 154 20.19 -4.51 -9.61
N TRP A 155 21.02 -4.92 -10.57
CA TRP A 155 21.87 -6.11 -10.42
C TRP A 155 22.90 -5.97 -9.30
N LYS A 156 23.33 -4.77 -8.98
CA LYS A 156 24.22 -4.46 -7.85
C LYS A 156 23.64 -4.88 -6.50
N GLN A 157 22.32 -4.88 -6.38
CA GLN A 157 21.62 -5.24 -5.15
C GLN A 157 21.48 -6.75 -4.97
N ILE A 158 21.71 -7.53 -6.02
CA ILE A 158 21.65 -8.98 -5.99
C ILE A 158 23.06 -9.51 -5.67
N LYS A 159 23.21 -10.07 -4.49
CA LYS A 159 24.46 -10.60 -3.98
C LYS A 159 24.41 -12.11 -3.84
N ILE A 160 25.52 -12.74 -4.14
CA ILE A 160 25.71 -14.20 -3.99
C ILE A 160 26.68 -14.40 -2.83
N PHE A 161 26.26 -15.13 -1.82
CA PHE A 161 27.06 -15.54 -0.67
C PHE A 161 26.87 -17.04 -0.43
N ASP A 162 27.93 -17.83 -0.44
CA ASP A 162 27.90 -19.27 -0.13
C ASP A 162 26.78 -20.02 -0.86
N ASN A 163 26.61 -19.79 -2.16
CA ASN A 163 25.53 -20.30 -3.02
C ASN A 163 24.10 -19.81 -2.68
N GLU A 164 23.94 -18.93 -1.72
CA GLU A 164 22.66 -18.25 -1.45
C GLU A 164 22.61 -16.91 -2.17
N ILE A 165 21.46 -16.58 -2.73
CA ILE A 165 21.23 -15.29 -3.38
C ILE A 165 20.39 -14.41 -2.46
N LYS A 166 20.92 -13.23 -2.16
CA LYS A 166 20.28 -12.24 -1.28
C LYS A 166 20.09 -10.91 -2.01
N ILE A 167 18.97 -10.29 -1.75
CA ILE A 167 18.73 -8.92 -2.22
C ILE A 167 19.06 -7.96 -1.08
N HIS A 168 19.98 -7.05 -1.32
CA HIS A 168 20.31 -5.96 -0.42
C HIS A 168 19.68 -4.69 -0.95
N HIS A 169 18.59 -4.22 -0.37
CA HIS A 169 17.91 -3.04 -0.87
C HIS A 169 17.42 -2.13 0.25
N HIS A 170 17.32 -0.84 -0.06
CA HIS A 170 16.56 0.09 0.75
C HIS A 170 15.13 0.10 0.28
N GLN A 171 14.18 -0.29 1.15
CA GLN A 171 12.77 -0.20 0.80
C GLN A 171 12.44 1.25 0.42
N GLU A 172 11.90 1.46 -0.78
CA GLU A 172 11.62 2.81 -1.30
C GLU A 172 10.72 3.60 -0.35
N LYS A 173 9.70 2.97 0.21
CA LYS A 173 8.73 3.61 1.09
C LYS A 173 9.25 3.91 2.50
N THR A 174 10.07 3.04 3.08
CA THR A 174 10.51 3.14 4.49
C THR A 174 11.96 3.57 4.64
N LYS A 175 12.74 3.54 3.54
CA LYS A 175 14.19 3.80 3.48
C LYS A 175 15.03 2.93 4.43
N SER A 176 14.44 1.82 4.96
CA SER A 176 15.18 0.84 5.74
C SER A 176 15.99 -0.07 4.84
N LEU A 177 17.22 -0.40 5.23
CA LEU A 177 18.03 -1.43 4.59
C LEU A 177 17.43 -2.79 4.97
N GLU A 178 17.15 -3.58 3.96
CA GLU A 178 16.59 -4.92 4.10
C GLU A 178 17.49 -5.93 3.41
N TYR A 179 17.62 -7.10 4.03
CA TYR A 179 18.28 -8.26 3.47
C TYR A 179 17.21 -9.32 3.25
N LEU A 180 17.00 -9.71 2.01
CA LEU A 180 15.98 -10.67 1.64
C LEU A 180 16.63 -11.88 0.95
N ASP A 181 16.53 -13.02 1.59
CA ASP A 181 16.88 -14.30 0.94
C ASP A 181 15.84 -14.65 -0.10
N ILE A 182 16.26 -15.08 -1.30
CA ILE A 182 15.35 -15.46 -2.38
C ILE A 182 15.54 -16.93 -2.74
N ASN A 183 14.42 -17.61 -2.98
CA ASN A 183 14.41 -19.01 -3.37
C ASN A 183 14.74 -19.21 -4.86
N HIS A 184 15.04 -20.45 -5.25
CA HIS A 184 15.38 -20.80 -6.64
C HIS A 184 14.33 -20.36 -7.66
N GLN A 185 13.04 -20.49 -7.35
CA GLN A 185 11.96 -20.08 -8.26
C GLN A 185 11.98 -18.57 -8.51
N ALA A 186 12.27 -17.75 -7.47
CA ALA A 186 12.41 -16.32 -7.65
C ALA A 186 13.62 -15.96 -8.53
N ILE A 187 14.71 -16.71 -8.41
CA ILE A 187 15.93 -16.51 -9.21
C ILE A 187 15.65 -16.69 -10.71
N GLU A 188 14.82 -17.66 -11.10
CA GLU A 188 14.44 -17.90 -12.51
C GLU A 188 13.77 -16.67 -13.15
N HIS A 189 13.09 -15.84 -12.35
CA HIS A 189 12.45 -14.63 -12.82
C HIS A 189 13.38 -13.40 -12.91
N LEU A 190 14.62 -13.47 -12.42
CA LEU A 190 15.59 -12.39 -12.57
C LEU A 190 16.05 -12.22 -14.03
N GLY A 191 16.18 -13.34 -14.76
CA GLY A 191 16.75 -13.36 -16.11
C GLY A 191 18.28 -13.30 -16.09
N GLU A 192 18.87 -13.02 -17.24
CA GLU A 192 20.33 -12.95 -17.39
C GLU A 192 20.91 -11.71 -16.73
N ARG A 193 21.99 -11.90 -15.96
CA ARG A 193 22.67 -10.80 -15.28
C ARG A 193 23.26 -9.82 -16.28
N GLN A 194 22.97 -8.54 -16.07
CA GLN A 194 23.55 -7.42 -16.79
C GLN A 194 24.60 -6.69 -15.92
N ASN A 195 24.96 -5.46 -16.29
CA ASN A 195 25.86 -4.64 -15.49
C ASN A 195 25.23 -4.30 -14.13
N ASP A 196 26.06 -4.06 -13.14
CA ASP A 196 25.64 -3.84 -11.75
C ASP A 196 24.61 -2.71 -11.59
N ASP A 197 24.73 -1.63 -12.33
CA ASP A 197 23.84 -0.47 -12.24
C ASP A 197 22.61 -0.60 -13.15
N ASP A 198 22.51 -1.64 -13.97
CA ASP A 198 21.34 -1.89 -14.82
C ASP A 198 20.16 -2.41 -13.99
N LEU A 199 18.94 -2.04 -14.40
CA LEU A 199 17.71 -2.55 -13.80
C LEU A 199 17.50 -4.01 -14.16
N VAL A 200 17.08 -4.83 -13.18
CA VAL A 200 16.71 -6.25 -13.40
C VAL A 200 15.46 -6.37 -14.27
N PHE A 201 14.49 -5.46 -14.06
CA PHE A 201 13.22 -5.45 -14.78
C PHE A 201 13.14 -4.21 -15.70
N ILE A 202 14.05 -4.15 -16.68
CA ILE A 202 14.14 -3.04 -17.65
C ILE A 202 12.80 -2.88 -18.36
N GLY A 203 12.26 -1.65 -18.36
CA GLY A 203 10.99 -1.32 -19.02
C GLY A 203 9.75 -1.51 -18.14
N LEU A 204 9.86 -2.08 -16.94
CA LEU A 204 8.77 -2.09 -15.98
C LEU A 204 8.52 -0.65 -15.50
N ARG A 205 7.30 -0.12 -15.70
CA ARG A 205 6.89 1.20 -15.21
C ARG A 205 5.46 1.17 -14.71
N TYR A 206 5.21 1.82 -13.57
CA TYR A 206 3.85 1.94 -13.07
C TYR A 206 3.01 2.79 -14.01
N SER A 207 1.93 2.21 -14.52
CA SER A 207 0.96 2.90 -15.38
C SER A 207 -0.39 2.21 -15.34
N ASP A 208 -1.45 2.92 -15.74
CA ASP A 208 -2.77 2.31 -15.91
C ASP A 208 -2.75 1.18 -16.94
N TYR A 209 -1.93 1.30 -17.95
CA TYR A 209 -1.74 0.27 -18.95
C TYR A 209 -1.21 -1.04 -18.37
N VAL A 210 -0.22 -0.99 -17.47
CA VAL A 210 0.31 -2.17 -16.78
C VAL A 210 -0.76 -2.81 -15.88
N ASN A 211 -1.59 -2.00 -15.21
CA ASN A 211 -2.69 -2.51 -14.40
C ASN A 211 -3.75 -3.23 -15.26
N VAL A 212 -4.10 -2.66 -16.41
CA VAL A 212 -5.03 -3.29 -17.39
C VAL A 212 -4.43 -4.58 -17.95
N ALA A 213 -3.15 -4.59 -18.31
CA ALA A 213 -2.46 -5.77 -18.82
C ALA A 213 -2.41 -6.90 -17.81
N LEU A 214 -2.15 -6.58 -16.52
CA LEU A 214 -2.20 -7.54 -15.43
C LEU A 214 -3.60 -8.15 -15.28
N LEU A 215 -4.65 -7.30 -15.28
CA LEU A 215 -6.03 -7.77 -15.19
C LEU A 215 -6.38 -8.71 -16.34
N GLN A 216 -6.02 -8.36 -17.58
CA GLN A 216 -6.26 -9.20 -18.75
C GLN A 216 -5.54 -10.54 -18.66
N TRP A 217 -4.31 -10.55 -18.17
CA TRP A 217 -3.54 -11.79 -17.97
C TRP A 217 -4.18 -12.68 -16.90
N VAL A 218 -4.60 -12.10 -15.78
CA VAL A 218 -5.33 -12.79 -14.71
C VAL A 218 -6.63 -13.42 -15.23
N LEU A 219 -7.40 -12.70 -16.04
CA LEU A 219 -8.62 -13.21 -16.66
C LEU A 219 -8.35 -14.38 -17.63
N ARG A 220 -7.27 -14.31 -18.45
CA ARG A 220 -6.86 -15.43 -19.31
C ARG A 220 -6.49 -16.69 -18.52
N ALA A 221 -5.97 -16.53 -17.31
CA ALA A 221 -5.71 -17.66 -16.41
C ALA A 221 -7.00 -18.25 -15.76
N GLY A 222 -8.17 -17.75 -16.13
CA GLY A 222 -9.45 -18.17 -15.54
C GLY A 222 -9.63 -17.73 -14.09
N ILE A 223 -9.00 -16.60 -13.69
CA ILE A 223 -9.08 -16.06 -12.34
C ILE A 223 -9.97 -14.82 -12.38
N THR A 224 -11.07 -14.84 -11.61
CA THR A 224 -12.06 -13.76 -11.56
C THR A 224 -11.79 -12.70 -10.49
N LYS A 225 -10.76 -12.91 -9.66
CA LYS A 225 -10.36 -11.97 -8.62
C LYS A 225 -9.77 -10.69 -9.23
N HIS A 226 -10.05 -9.55 -8.61
CA HIS A 226 -9.41 -8.29 -8.98
C HIS A 226 -7.98 -8.23 -8.42
N ILE A 227 -7.03 -8.68 -9.22
CA ILE A 227 -5.62 -8.73 -8.85
C ILE A 227 -4.91 -7.47 -9.35
N THR A 228 -4.28 -6.76 -8.42
CA THR A 228 -3.35 -5.66 -8.68
C THR A 228 -1.93 -6.13 -8.39
N PHE A 229 -0.91 -5.37 -8.82
CA PHE A 229 0.48 -5.76 -8.55
C PHE A 229 0.76 -5.96 -7.04
N HIS A 230 0.13 -5.16 -6.18
CA HIS A 230 0.29 -5.31 -4.73
C HIS A 230 -0.25 -6.65 -4.19
N CYS A 231 -1.16 -7.31 -4.93
CA CYS A 231 -1.63 -8.66 -4.57
C CYS A 231 -0.52 -9.71 -4.65
N GLY A 232 0.57 -9.48 -5.41
CA GLY A 232 1.75 -10.35 -5.38
C GLY A 232 2.34 -10.47 -3.97
N ARG A 233 2.52 -9.34 -3.29
CA ARG A 233 2.98 -9.34 -1.90
C ARG A 233 1.98 -9.97 -0.92
N HIS A 234 0.67 -9.81 -1.15
CA HIS A 234 -0.35 -10.50 -0.36
C HIS A 234 -0.29 -12.02 -0.59
N THR A 235 -0.08 -12.44 -1.83
CA THR A 235 0.12 -13.85 -2.22
C THR A 235 1.32 -14.44 -1.49
N TYR A 236 2.48 -13.79 -1.51
CA TYR A 236 3.67 -14.23 -0.77
C TYR A 236 3.38 -14.45 0.72
N ALA A 237 2.83 -13.45 1.38
CA ALA A 237 2.51 -13.54 2.80
C ALA A 237 1.54 -14.68 3.11
N THR A 238 0.51 -14.82 2.27
CA THR A 238 -0.53 -15.82 2.43
C THR A 238 -0.02 -17.24 2.21
N LEU A 239 0.81 -17.44 1.18
CA LEU A 239 1.45 -18.73 0.92
C LEU A 239 2.36 -19.13 2.08
N LEU A 240 3.24 -18.24 2.55
CA LEU A 240 4.10 -18.54 3.70
C LEU A 240 3.29 -18.96 4.93
N LEU A 241 2.23 -18.22 5.27
CA LEU A 241 1.35 -18.58 6.38
C LEU A 241 0.62 -19.91 6.14
N THR A 242 0.24 -20.21 4.91
CA THR A 242 -0.41 -21.48 4.55
C THR A 242 0.55 -22.66 4.73
N TYR A 243 1.85 -22.45 4.45
CA TYR A 243 2.91 -23.44 4.63
C TYR A 243 3.63 -23.38 5.99
N ASP A 244 2.88 -23.00 7.03
CA ASP A 244 3.30 -23.06 8.44
C ASP A 244 4.42 -22.11 8.87
N VAL A 245 4.79 -21.11 8.04
CA VAL A 245 5.68 -20.04 8.50
C VAL A 245 4.93 -19.14 9.49
N ASP A 246 5.53 -18.87 10.63
CA ASP A 246 4.92 -18.06 11.68
C ASP A 246 4.76 -16.59 11.27
N LEU A 247 3.79 -15.90 11.90
CA LEU A 247 3.45 -14.52 11.57
C LEU A 247 4.61 -13.54 11.78
N PHE A 248 5.46 -13.78 12.78
CA PHE A 248 6.59 -12.89 13.07
C PHE A 248 7.63 -12.98 11.96
N THR A 249 7.99 -14.19 11.54
CA THR A 249 8.89 -14.44 10.41
C THR A 249 8.35 -13.82 9.11
N VAL A 250 7.05 -14.03 8.80
CA VAL A 250 6.41 -13.37 7.65
C VAL A 250 6.48 -11.85 7.76
N SER A 251 6.25 -11.29 8.95
CA SER A 251 6.35 -9.85 9.19
C SER A 251 7.76 -9.32 8.91
N LYS A 252 8.79 -10.07 9.30
CA LYS A 252 10.20 -9.73 9.03
C LYS A 252 10.54 -9.81 7.55
N LEU A 253 10.17 -10.90 6.88
CA LEU A 253 10.37 -11.07 5.43
C LEU A 253 9.69 -9.98 4.60
N LEU A 254 8.56 -9.48 5.08
CA LEU A 254 7.89 -8.34 4.47
C LEU A 254 8.50 -6.98 4.86
N GLY A 255 9.45 -6.90 5.80
CA GLY A 255 10.00 -5.65 6.30
C GLY A 255 8.93 -4.76 6.96
N HIS A 256 7.98 -5.33 7.69
CA HIS A 256 7.00 -4.56 8.43
C HIS A 256 7.58 -4.10 9.78
N LYS A 257 7.58 -2.79 10.01
CA LYS A 257 8.01 -2.20 11.30
C LYS A 257 7.08 -2.58 12.46
N ASN A 258 5.81 -2.87 12.16
CA ASN A 258 4.81 -3.24 13.15
C ASN A 258 4.08 -4.52 12.70
N ILE A 259 4.12 -5.53 13.54
CA ILE A 259 3.46 -6.83 13.29
C ILE A 259 1.94 -6.70 13.04
N LYS A 260 1.31 -5.66 13.60
CA LYS A 260 -0.12 -5.36 13.33
C LYS A 260 -0.41 -5.22 11.84
N THR A 261 0.58 -4.76 11.04
CA THR A 261 0.43 -4.68 9.58
C THR A 261 0.31 -6.05 8.93
N THR A 262 0.85 -7.10 9.55
CA THR A 262 0.77 -8.49 9.06
C THR A 262 -0.50 -9.19 9.56
N GLN A 263 -1.12 -8.70 10.63
CA GLN A 263 -2.37 -9.25 11.18
C GLN A 263 -3.57 -9.17 10.21
N ILE A 264 -3.48 -8.37 9.15
CA ILE A 264 -4.48 -8.37 8.06
C ILE A 264 -4.67 -9.74 7.42
N TYR A 265 -3.70 -10.66 7.56
CA TYR A 265 -3.78 -12.05 7.13
C TYR A 265 -4.39 -12.99 8.20
N GLY A 266 -5.01 -12.42 9.23
CA GLY A 266 -5.53 -13.14 10.41
C GLY A 266 -6.50 -14.27 10.08
N LYS A 267 -7.30 -14.17 9.01
CA LYS A 267 -8.24 -15.23 8.58
C LYS A 267 -7.54 -16.57 8.31
N ILE A 268 -6.31 -16.57 7.82
CA ILE A 268 -5.52 -17.78 7.60
C ILE A 268 -5.05 -18.36 8.93
N ILE A 269 -4.64 -17.47 9.83
CA ILE A 269 -4.24 -17.85 11.20
C ILE A 269 -5.42 -18.46 11.96
N ASP A 270 -6.63 -17.95 11.79
CA ASP A 270 -7.83 -18.48 12.46
C ASP A 270 -8.21 -19.89 11.96
N LYS A 271 -7.97 -20.22 10.68
CA LYS A 271 -8.07 -21.58 10.18
C LYS A 271 -7.07 -22.50 10.88
N LYS A 272 -5.81 -22.08 10.97
CA LYS A 272 -4.73 -22.81 11.64
C LYS A 272 -4.95 -22.99 13.14
N LYS A 273 -5.52 -21.99 13.82
CA LYS A 273 -5.89 -22.13 15.24
C LYS A 273 -6.88 -23.30 15.45
N ARG A 274 -7.89 -23.41 14.60
CA ARG A 274 -8.84 -24.54 14.66
C ARG A 274 -8.16 -25.88 14.41
N GLU A 275 -7.24 -25.95 13.45
CA GLU A 275 -6.45 -27.15 13.19
C GLU A 275 -5.50 -27.47 14.35
N ALA A 276 -4.89 -26.48 14.96
CA ALA A 276 -3.96 -26.63 16.10
C ALA A 276 -4.66 -27.19 17.36
N VAL A 277 -5.88 -26.75 17.65
CA VAL A 277 -6.65 -27.28 18.78
C VAL A 277 -6.93 -28.78 18.60
N ASN A 278 -7.17 -29.23 17.39
CA ASN A 278 -7.40 -30.66 17.07
C ASN A 278 -6.13 -31.53 17.14
N LYS A 279 -4.93 -30.92 17.27
CA LYS A 279 -3.65 -31.63 17.47
C LYS A 279 -3.37 -31.96 18.94
N LEU A 280 -4.19 -31.47 19.87
CA LEU A 280 -4.02 -31.82 21.29
C LEU A 280 -4.29 -33.32 21.47
N PRO A 281 -3.42 -34.04 22.23
CA PRO A 281 -3.62 -35.46 22.49
C PRO A 281 -4.91 -35.65 23.32
N GLN A 282 -5.62 -36.75 23.05
CA GLN A 282 -6.77 -37.14 23.86
C GLN A 282 -6.29 -37.50 25.28
N ILE A 283 -6.78 -36.77 26.26
CA ILE A 283 -6.59 -37.14 27.67
C ILE A 283 -7.65 -38.21 27.97
N LYS A 284 -7.20 -39.44 28.22
CA LYS A 284 -8.09 -40.48 28.79
C LYS A 284 -8.38 -40.07 30.25
N ILE A 285 -9.61 -39.61 30.48
CA ILE A 285 -10.16 -39.35 31.82
C ILE A 285 -10.78 -40.64 32.33
#